data_c7e6e694c28330818a596c955374c3cc
#
_entry.id   c7e6e694c28330818a596c955374c3cc
#
_cell.length_a   1.000
_cell.length_b   1.000
_cell.length_c   1.000
_cell.angle_alpha   90.00
_cell.angle_beta   90.00
_cell.angle_gamma   90.00
#
_symmetry.space_group_name_H-M   'P 1'
#
loop_
_entity.id
_entity.type
_entity.pdbx_description
1 polymer ?
#
loop_
_entity_poly.entity_id
_entity_poly.type
_entity_poly.pdbx_seq_one_letter_code
_entity_poly.pdbx_strand_id
1 'polypeptide(L)'
;MKTLLLDVGSSFVKYSFYNTCTLENSQIFSKSFPDALIDDGVYYEVDRQKIDDIIFSIMDEAEQNECEAIFICTQMHGYLIQDKDVFSNYISWKDRRGERFVGEFCQQDFIENGTSLKRNLPIVSLRGYSELKFCRFFTLGSYIAYRLTGNSVTHITDACASGFFSADTCASENEYEGLTLPLAVAEVLPCGNYRGMVVYPPMGDHQISFLGSGASSGEAVLNLGTAAQLTALVSDDSKKIAQYEYRPYFLKKVRLMTLTGMRSADMEGLVQRVREEMAHLPGIKRVLICGGASQNSSEIVSAFNKLGYETDIIERNVGNEGLKRIAGGVYSRRGTMLSEVEFVNFPFLLKKAGIDFFIIDNEHGSFENKTATSLAMNSKAADVQAIVRLPNNERAMITKLADGGVDAFLLPMTNCKEDIEKVVEYAKYTPVGRRGISTTRAHTGYGVADIKEYMKQANERMKIYAQIETRLGVENAEQIAKVPGVEGVFIGPNDLSCDCDCMGDIEKIKALVSLITKACLKSGKPCGIITTEKELIRHALLCGCSMVSYGSEINMLKKGAQEITNEKYL
;
A
#
# COMPACT_ATOMS: atom_id res chain seq x y z
N MET A 1 6.33 -15.94 12.07
CA MET A 1 7.50 -15.32 11.41
C MET A 1 8.04 -14.22 12.30
N LYS A 2 9.33 -14.24 12.53
CA LYS A 2 10.03 -13.18 13.26
C LYS A 2 10.51 -12.12 12.26
N THR A 3 10.23 -10.87 12.55
CA THR A 3 10.37 -9.77 11.58
C THR A 3 11.14 -8.64 12.22
N LEU A 4 12.14 -8.10 11.52
CA LEU A 4 12.78 -6.83 11.88
C LEU A 4 11.86 -5.66 11.46
N LEU A 5 11.50 -4.81 12.41
CA LEU A 5 10.88 -3.52 12.19
C LEU A 5 11.93 -2.42 12.39
N LEU A 6 12.25 -1.67 11.34
CA LEU A 6 13.33 -0.69 11.30
C LEU A 6 12.79 0.71 10.98
N ASP A 7 12.92 1.64 11.92
CA ASP A 7 12.52 3.05 11.80
C ASP A 7 13.77 3.94 11.81
N VAL A 8 14.12 4.49 10.64
CA VAL A 8 15.31 5.32 10.44
C VAL A 8 14.93 6.80 10.50
N GLY A 9 14.83 7.32 11.72
CA GLY A 9 14.55 8.72 11.97
C GLY A 9 15.80 9.63 11.91
N SER A 10 15.59 10.94 12.06
CA SER A 10 16.66 11.95 11.94
C SER A 10 17.56 12.09 13.17
N SER A 11 17.14 11.57 14.31
CA SER A 11 17.91 11.60 15.56
C SER A 11 18.29 10.21 16.03
N PHE A 12 17.43 9.24 15.75
CA PHE A 12 17.59 7.86 16.19
C PHE A 12 17.18 6.89 15.10
N VAL A 13 17.91 5.78 15.00
CA VAL A 13 17.51 4.57 14.30
C VAL A 13 16.91 3.63 15.35
N LYS A 14 15.60 3.40 15.28
CA LYS A 14 14.87 2.54 16.21
C LYS A 14 14.54 1.22 15.54
N TYR A 15 14.61 0.13 16.27
CA TYR A 15 14.26 -1.18 15.74
C TYR A 15 13.73 -2.11 16.82
N SER A 16 12.98 -3.11 16.40
CA SER A 16 12.47 -4.17 17.26
C SER A 16 12.27 -5.46 16.46
N PHE A 17 12.18 -6.56 17.18
CA PHE A 17 11.90 -7.88 16.63
C PHE A 17 10.46 -8.26 16.96
N TYR A 18 9.64 -8.39 15.94
CA TYR A 18 8.21 -8.67 16.05
C TYR A 18 7.87 -10.06 15.53
N ASN A 19 7.15 -10.84 16.31
CA ASN A 19 6.62 -12.14 15.86
C ASN A 19 5.17 -11.97 15.39
N THR A 20 4.94 -12.08 14.08
CA THR A 20 3.60 -11.90 13.50
C THR A 20 2.62 -13.01 13.86
N CYS A 21 3.10 -14.18 14.32
CA CYS A 21 2.25 -15.29 14.74
C CYS A 21 1.80 -15.16 16.20
N THR A 22 2.73 -14.85 17.11
CA THR A 22 2.42 -14.67 18.55
C THR A 22 1.98 -13.26 18.89
N LEU A 23 2.17 -12.30 17.98
CA LEU A 23 1.97 -10.87 18.18
C LEU A 23 2.89 -10.24 19.24
N GLU A 24 3.92 -10.97 19.64
CA GLU A 24 4.91 -10.49 20.60
C GLU A 24 5.92 -9.58 19.92
N ASN A 25 6.30 -8.53 20.61
CA ASN A 25 7.35 -7.60 20.19
C ASN A 25 8.43 -7.56 21.25
N SER A 26 9.69 -7.54 20.82
CA SER A 26 10.79 -7.22 21.75
C SER A 26 10.64 -5.80 22.29
N GLN A 27 11.44 -5.44 23.27
CA GLN A 27 11.69 -4.02 23.56
C GLN A 27 12.16 -3.31 22.28
N ILE A 28 11.92 -2.01 22.21
CA ILE A 28 12.41 -1.16 21.12
C ILE A 28 13.84 -0.77 21.45
N PHE A 29 14.77 -1.16 20.58
CA PHE A 29 16.16 -0.76 20.63
C PHE A 29 16.35 0.58 19.89
N SER A 30 17.40 1.31 20.24
CA SER A 30 17.69 2.61 19.63
C SER A 30 19.19 2.81 19.50
N LYS A 31 19.63 3.24 18.32
CA LYS A 31 21.00 3.74 18.05
C LYS A 31 20.88 5.19 17.62
N SER A 32 21.82 6.07 18.02
CA SER A 32 21.83 7.44 17.54
C SER A 32 22.04 7.47 16.03
N PHE A 33 21.28 8.29 15.31
CA PHE A 33 21.56 8.59 13.92
C PHE A 33 22.89 9.38 13.87
N PRO A 34 23.77 9.19 12.87
CA PRO A 34 25.06 9.84 12.84
C PRO A 34 24.95 11.36 12.85
N ASP A 35 25.85 12.02 13.56
CA ASP A 35 25.99 13.47 13.51
C ASP A 35 26.41 13.95 12.12
N ALA A 36 26.10 15.21 11.81
CA ALA A 36 26.51 15.81 10.55
C ALA A 36 28.04 15.79 10.39
N LEU A 37 28.48 15.42 9.21
CA LEU A 37 29.87 15.60 8.77
C LEU A 37 30.08 17.05 8.33
N ILE A 38 29.05 17.65 7.70
CA ILE A 38 29.02 19.04 7.29
C ILE A 38 27.72 19.65 7.84
N ASP A 39 27.86 20.75 8.61
CA ASP A 39 26.75 21.60 9.05
C ASP A 39 27.27 23.04 9.14
N ASP A 40 27.17 23.77 8.02
CA ASP A 40 27.61 25.16 7.92
C ASP A 40 26.45 26.17 7.82
N GLY A 41 25.22 25.66 8.06
CA GLY A 41 23.97 26.42 7.98
C GLY A 41 23.35 26.45 6.57
N VAL A 42 24.07 26.00 5.54
CA VAL A 42 23.57 25.82 4.17
C VAL A 42 23.62 24.35 3.78
N TYR A 43 24.77 23.72 3.93
CA TYR A 43 25.00 22.32 3.64
C TYR A 43 24.83 21.50 4.91
N TYR A 44 24.04 20.43 4.84
CA TYR A 44 23.87 19.48 5.92
C TYR A 44 24.02 18.06 5.38
N GLU A 45 25.21 17.50 5.55
CA GLU A 45 25.57 16.19 5.06
C GLU A 45 25.98 15.25 6.18
N VAL A 46 25.59 13.99 6.06
CA VAL A 46 25.93 12.92 7.01
C VAL A 46 26.78 11.88 6.29
N ASP A 47 27.82 11.41 6.96
CA ASP A 47 28.69 10.37 6.44
C ASP A 47 27.88 9.10 6.14
N ARG A 48 27.82 8.75 4.88
CA ARG A 48 27.12 7.56 4.39
C ARG A 48 27.65 6.28 5.04
N GLN A 49 28.97 6.16 5.22
CA GLN A 49 29.56 4.95 5.79
C GLN A 49 29.07 4.70 7.21
N LYS A 50 28.91 5.73 8.03
CA LYS A 50 28.36 5.60 9.38
C LYS A 50 26.90 5.14 9.37
N ILE A 51 26.12 5.54 8.36
CA ILE A 51 24.74 5.04 8.16
C ILE A 51 24.80 3.55 7.83
N ASP A 52 25.65 3.15 6.88
CA ASP A 52 25.84 1.74 6.53
C ASP A 52 26.24 0.89 7.73
N ASP A 53 27.21 1.35 8.53
CA ASP A 53 27.71 0.63 9.70
C ASP A 53 26.58 0.36 10.72
N ILE A 54 25.69 1.35 10.94
CA ILE A 54 24.54 1.19 11.83
C ILE A 54 23.55 0.18 11.23
N ILE A 55 23.20 0.33 9.96
CA ILE A 55 22.22 -0.55 9.29
C ILE A 55 22.72 -1.99 9.27
N PHE A 56 23.96 -2.23 8.85
CA PHE A 56 24.50 -3.59 8.80
C PHE A 56 24.67 -4.21 10.19
N SER A 57 25.04 -3.43 11.21
CA SER A 57 25.04 -3.90 12.61
C SER A 57 23.65 -4.36 13.06
N ILE A 58 22.58 -3.66 12.67
CA ILE A 58 21.19 -4.08 12.97
C ILE A 58 20.80 -5.34 12.16
N MET A 59 21.29 -5.46 10.92
CA MET A 59 21.07 -6.68 10.12
C MET A 59 21.75 -7.91 10.74
N ASP A 60 22.94 -7.77 11.31
CA ASP A 60 23.62 -8.85 12.03
C ASP A 60 22.82 -9.28 13.27
N GLU A 61 22.24 -8.33 14.01
CA GLU A 61 21.34 -8.62 15.13
C GLU A 61 20.04 -9.30 14.65
N ALA A 62 19.50 -8.90 13.49
CA ALA A 62 18.29 -9.52 12.91
C ALA A 62 18.55 -10.98 12.50
N GLU A 63 19.70 -11.27 11.92
CA GLU A 63 20.13 -12.63 11.58
C GLU A 63 20.29 -13.51 12.84
N GLN A 64 20.94 -12.99 13.87
CA GLN A 64 21.09 -13.67 15.17
C GLN A 64 19.73 -13.94 15.85
N ASN A 65 18.75 -13.08 15.60
CA ASN A 65 17.38 -13.24 16.07
C ASN A 65 16.51 -14.07 15.12
N GLU A 66 17.08 -14.72 14.11
CA GLU A 66 16.38 -15.58 13.16
C GLU A 66 15.20 -14.85 12.46
N CYS A 67 15.39 -13.58 12.10
CA CYS A 67 14.37 -12.84 11.36
C CYS A 67 14.23 -13.38 9.94
N GLU A 68 13.01 -13.46 9.48
CA GLU A 68 12.64 -13.93 8.13
C GLU A 68 12.26 -12.78 7.21
N ALA A 69 11.93 -11.59 7.77
CA ALA A 69 11.55 -10.42 6.99
C ALA A 69 12.03 -9.10 7.62
N ILE A 70 12.12 -8.06 6.78
CA ILE A 70 12.56 -6.72 7.14
C ILE A 70 11.55 -5.70 6.60
N PHE A 71 10.93 -4.92 7.50
CA PHE A 71 10.09 -3.78 7.18
C PHE A 71 10.78 -2.50 7.62
N ILE A 72 10.82 -1.50 6.73
CA ILE A 72 11.62 -0.29 6.89
C ILE A 72 10.72 0.93 6.72
N CYS A 73 10.83 1.91 7.62
CA CYS A 73 10.42 3.27 7.32
C CYS A 73 11.59 4.23 7.54
N THR A 74 11.59 5.33 6.80
CA THR A 74 12.69 6.28 6.82
C THR A 74 12.20 7.72 6.87
N GLN A 75 13.00 8.59 7.48
CA GLN A 75 12.84 10.03 7.35
C GLN A 75 12.83 10.44 5.88
N MET A 76 11.97 11.38 5.54
CA MET A 76 11.72 11.83 4.17
C MET A 76 12.55 13.07 3.80
N HIS A 77 12.56 13.42 2.51
CA HIS A 77 13.22 14.59 1.91
C HIS A 77 14.76 14.57 1.91
N GLY A 78 15.39 13.54 2.46
CA GLY A 78 16.84 13.35 2.33
C GLY A 78 17.17 12.43 1.15
N TYR A 79 18.39 12.54 0.60
CA TYR A 79 18.76 11.79 -0.59
C TYR A 79 20.28 11.52 -0.69
N LEU A 80 20.63 10.59 -1.57
CA LEU A 80 21.99 10.31 -2.02
C LEU A 80 22.01 10.28 -3.55
N ILE A 81 23.21 10.51 -4.11
CA ILE A 81 23.48 10.36 -5.54
C ILE A 81 24.62 9.37 -5.70
N GLN A 82 24.51 8.51 -6.70
CA GLN A 82 25.60 7.65 -7.14
C GLN A 82 26.05 8.07 -8.54
N ASP A 83 27.33 8.47 -8.67
CA ASP A 83 28.01 8.64 -9.96
C ASP A 83 28.93 7.44 -10.17
N LYS A 84 28.65 6.63 -11.19
CA LYS A 84 29.35 5.34 -11.43
C LYS A 84 29.30 4.45 -10.17
N ASP A 85 30.46 4.25 -9.52
CA ASP A 85 30.58 3.43 -8.31
C ASP A 85 30.72 4.27 -7.02
N VAL A 86 30.66 5.59 -7.13
CA VAL A 86 30.87 6.51 -6.01
C VAL A 86 29.56 7.08 -5.53
N PHE A 87 29.25 6.87 -4.26
CA PHE A 87 28.10 7.49 -3.60
C PHE A 87 28.47 8.81 -2.94
N SER A 88 27.58 9.78 -2.99
CA SER A 88 27.66 10.99 -2.17
C SER A 88 27.50 10.66 -0.68
N ASN A 89 27.77 11.62 0.20
CA ASN A 89 27.23 11.63 1.54
C ASN A 89 25.69 11.67 1.49
N TYR A 90 25.03 11.32 2.60
CA TYR A 90 23.60 11.52 2.74
C TYR A 90 23.30 13.00 2.94
N ILE A 91 22.56 13.58 2.02
CA ILE A 91 22.10 14.97 2.07
C ILE A 91 20.77 14.97 2.84
N SER A 92 20.79 15.56 4.04
CA SER A 92 19.66 15.53 4.95
C SER A 92 18.53 16.49 4.52
N TRP A 93 17.31 16.25 5.01
CA TRP A 93 16.20 17.18 4.89
C TRP A 93 16.47 18.56 5.56
N LYS A 94 17.48 18.67 6.41
CA LYS A 94 17.91 19.93 7.03
C LYS A 94 18.74 20.80 6.08
N ASP A 95 19.23 20.24 4.99
CA ASP A 95 20.03 20.94 3.98
C ASP A 95 19.27 22.08 3.30
N ARG A 96 19.94 23.18 3.02
CA ARG A 96 19.35 24.41 2.46
C ARG A 96 19.90 24.78 1.09
N ARG A 97 20.75 23.94 0.47
CA ARG A 97 21.36 24.24 -0.85
C ARG A 97 20.33 24.54 -1.94
N GLY A 98 19.12 23.99 -1.84
CA GLY A 98 18.03 24.23 -2.77
C GLY A 98 17.33 25.60 -2.62
N GLU A 99 17.55 26.34 -1.52
CA GLU A 99 16.78 27.54 -1.18
C GLU A 99 16.79 28.60 -2.30
N ARG A 100 17.92 28.80 -2.95
CA ARG A 100 18.09 29.75 -4.06
C ARG A 100 17.34 29.38 -5.34
N PHE A 101 16.93 28.12 -5.48
CA PHE A 101 16.26 27.60 -6.68
C PHE A 101 14.74 27.44 -6.52
N VAL A 102 14.19 27.68 -5.32
CA VAL A 102 12.74 27.54 -5.06
C VAL A 102 11.89 28.34 -6.05
N GLY A 103 12.35 29.55 -6.40
CA GLY A 103 11.64 30.42 -7.36
C GLY A 103 11.60 29.93 -8.82
N GLU A 104 12.31 28.86 -9.16
CA GLU A 104 12.29 28.25 -10.48
C GLU A 104 11.12 27.25 -10.67
N PHE A 105 10.39 26.94 -9.59
CA PHE A 105 9.33 25.93 -9.56
C PHE A 105 7.97 26.53 -9.22
N CYS A 106 6.90 25.91 -9.71
CA CYS A 106 5.53 26.28 -9.38
C CYS A 106 5.02 25.46 -8.18
N GLN A 107 4.47 26.14 -7.17
CA GLN A 107 3.90 25.46 -5.97
C GLN A 107 2.78 24.47 -6.34
N GLN A 108 1.96 24.81 -7.35
CA GLN A 108 0.80 24.01 -7.73
C GLN A 108 1.19 22.60 -8.20
N ASP A 109 2.28 22.48 -8.95
CA ASP A 109 2.75 21.19 -9.48
C ASP A 109 3.07 20.18 -8.36
N PHE A 110 3.57 20.68 -7.22
CA PHE A 110 3.91 19.82 -6.09
C PHE A 110 2.73 19.44 -5.20
N ILE A 111 1.72 20.29 -5.10
CA ILE A 111 0.50 19.99 -4.32
C ILE A 111 -0.25 18.84 -4.98
N GLU A 112 -0.33 18.83 -6.30
CA GLU A 112 -0.97 17.75 -7.06
C GLU A 112 -0.22 16.43 -6.92
N ASN A 113 1.10 16.49 -6.78
CA ASN A 113 1.98 15.34 -6.60
C ASN A 113 2.10 14.87 -5.14
N GLY A 114 1.33 15.43 -4.22
CA GLY A 114 1.25 14.96 -2.84
C GLY A 114 2.35 15.48 -1.91
N THR A 115 3.07 16.53 -2.33
CA THR A 115 4.06 17.23 -1.50
C THR A 115 3.88 18.75 -1.62
N SER A 116 4.74 19.54 -1.03
CA SER A 116 4.76 21.00 -1.20
C SER A 116 6.14 21.46 -1.62
N LEU A 117 6.19 22.54 -2.40
CA LEU A 117 7.45 23.17 -2.77
C LEU A 117 8.20 23.67 -1.54
N LYS A 118 9.36 23.11 -1.30
CA LYS A 118 10.24 23.43 -0.17
C LYS A 118 11.68 23.51 -0.61
N ARG A 119 12.48 24.32 0.08
CA ARG A 119 13.93 24.47 -0.15
C ARG A 119 14.71 23.16 -0.03
N ASN A 120 14.22 22.23 0.78
CA ASN A 120 14.85 20.92 1.04
C ASN A 120 14.23 19.78 0.22
N LEU A 121 13.37 20.10 -0.76
CA LEU A 121 12.86 19.08 -1.66
C LEU A 121 13.99 18.58 -2.56
N PRO A 122 14.26 17.27 -2.65
CA PRO A 122 15.39 16.75 -3.42
C PRO A 122 15.48 17.28 -4.86
N ILE A 123 14.35 17.33 -5.59
CA ILE A 123 14.32 17.88 -6.96
C ILE A 123 14.79 19.34 -7.02
N VAL A 124 14.46 20.16 -6.02
CA VAL A 124 14.88 21.57 -5.92
C VAL A 124 16.35 21.66 -5.57
N SER A 125 16.79 20.83 -4.61
CA SER A 125 18.18 20.76 -4.14
C SER A 125 19.13 20.34 -5.26
N LEU A 126 18.72 19.43 -6.15
CA LEU A 126 19.52 18.93 -7.26
C LEU A 126 19.84 19.98 -8.33
N ARG A 127 19.10 21.12 -8.38
CA ARG A 127 19.46 22.25 -9.27
C ARG A 127 20.86 22.81 -9.01
N GLY A 128 21.41 22.58 -7.82
CA GLY A 128 22.76 22.97 -7.45
C GLY A 128 23.89 22.13 -8.07
N TYR A 129 23.57 21.02 -8.73
CA TYR A 129 24.55 20.14 -9.36
C TYR A 129 24.70 20.47 -10.85
N SER A 130 25.95 20.63 -11.31
CA SER A 130 26.26 20.99 -12.69
C SER A 130 26.09 19.85 -13.70
N GLU A 131 26.28 18.61 -13.27
CA GLU A 131 26.16 17.42 -14.10
C GLU A 131 25.56 16.25 -13.32
N LEU A 132 24.35 15.84 -13.70
CA LEU A 132 23.66 14.67 -13.14
C LEU A 132 23.47 13.55 -14.19
N LYS A 133 24.02 13.73 -15.38
CA LYS A 133 23.87 12.80 -16.49
C LYS A 133 24.53 11.46 -16.15
N PHE A 134 23.74 10.38 -16.23
CA PHE A 134 24.13 9.01 -15.86
C PHE A 134 24.28 8.73 -14.34
N CYS A 135 23.88 9.66 -13.48
CA CYS A 135 23.81 9.42 -12.05
C CYS A 135 22.55 8.63 -11.65
N ARG A 136 22.61 7.97 -10.50
CA ARG A 136 21.43 7.39 -9.84
C ARG A 136 21.06 8.21 -8.63
N PHE A 137 19.77 8.46 -8.50
CA PHE A 137 19.17 9.10 -7.33
C PHE A 137 18.62 8.06 -6.37
N PHE A 138 18.77 8.30 -5.08
CA PHE A 138 18.18 7.48 -4.02
C PHE A 138 17.54 8.36 -2.96
N THR A 139 16.32 8.03 -2.53
CA THR A 139 15.86 8.41 -1.19
C THR A 139 16.68 7.64 -0.16
N LEU A 140 16.66 8.02 1.12
CA LEU A 140 17.31 7.22 2.16
C LEU A 140 16.78 5.78 2.17
N GLY A 141 15.46 5.63 2.00
CA GLY A 141 14.82 4.31 1.93
C GLY A 141 15.32 3.49 0.76
N SER A 142 15.22 4.01 -0.47
CA SER A 142 15.66 3.26 -1.66
C SER A 142 17.16 2.96 -1.65
N TYR A 143 17.97 3.81 -1.00
CA TYR A 143 19.38 3.53 -0.76
C TYR A 143 19.57 2.30 0.13
N ILE A 144 18.88 2.25 1.26
CA ILE A 144 18.95 1.09 2.17
C ILE A 144 18.47 -0.18 1.46
N ALA A 145 17.36 -0.13 0.74
CA ALA A 145 16.87 -1.26 -0.05
C ALA A 145 17.92 -1.73 -1.06
N TYR A 146 18.55 -0.79 -1.78
CA TYR A 146 19.62 -1.10 -2.73
C TYR A 146 20.83 -1.75 -2.07
N ARG A 147 21.28 -1.25 -0.91
CA ARG A 147 22.40 -1.82 -0.16
C ARG A 147 22.15 -3.23 0.34
N LEU A 148 20.88 -3.56 0.66
CA LEU A 148 20.50 -4.88 1.12
C LEU A 148 20.22 -5.86 -0.03
N THR A 149 19.61 -5.41 -1.14
CA THR A 149 19.06 -6.31 -2.16
C THR A 149 19.65 -6.15 -3.55
N GLY A 150 20.38 -5.07 -3.80
CA GLY A 150 20.80 -4.66 -5.15
C GLY A 150 19.72 -3.95 -5.96
N ASN A 151 18.47 -3.87 -5.45
CA ASN A 151 17.34 -3.25 -6.12
C ASN A 151 17.03 -1.87 -5.54
N SER A 152 17.02 -0.84 -6.39
CA SER A 152 16.63 0.52 -6.00
C SER A 152 15.11 0.66 -6.07
N VAL A 153 14.43 0.35 -4.96
CA VAL A 153 12.97 0.34 -4.84
C VAL A 153 12.56 1.12 -3.59
N THR A 154 11.45 1.84 -3.67
CA THR A 154 10.84 2.49 -2.51
C THR A 154 9.32 2.54 -2.66
N HIS A 155 8.58 2.62 -1.54
CA HIS A 155 7.13 2.79 -1.58
C HIS A 155 6.79 4.25 -1.93
N ILE A 156 5.63 4.46 -2.58
CA ILE A 156 5.20 5.79 -3.01
C ILE A 156 5.10 6.79 -1.85
N THR A 157 4.87 6.35 -0.62
CA THR A 157 4.85 7.20 0.57
C THR A 157 6.19 7.87 0.87
N ASP A 158 7.30 7.25 0.48
CA ASP A 158 8.66 7.83 0.57
C ASP A 158 9.04 8.53 -0.74
N ALA A 159 8.74 7.94 -1.89
CA ALA A 159 9.10 8.46 -3.21
C ALA A 159 8.56 9.87 -3.48
N CYS A 160 7.30 10.15 -3.15
CA CYS A 160 6.67 11.46 -3.36
C CYS A 160 7.37 12.59 -2.61
N ALA A 161 8.01 12.30 -1.49
CA ALA A 161 8.77 13.28 -0.73
C ALA A 161 10.01 13.82 -1.46
N SER A 162 10.41 13.18 -2.56
CA SER A 162 11.51 13.65 -3.42
C SER A 162 11.11 14.77 -4.39
N GLY A 163 9.82 14.88 -4.71
CA GLY A 163 9.27 15.81 -5.70
C GLY A 163 9.31 15.28 -7.14
N PHE A 164 9.85 14.08 -7.37
CA PHE A 164 9.92 13.46 -8.70
C PHE A 164 8.67 12.68 -9.09
N PHE A 165 7.91 12.16 -8.13
CA PHE A 165 6.87 11.16 -8.37
C PHE A 165 5.47 11.70 -8.14
N SER A 166 4.56 11.29 -9.01
CA SER A 166 3.12 11.47 -8.80
C SER A 166 2.59 10.50 -7.75
N ALA A 167 1.79 11.04 -6.85
CA ALA A 167 1.11 10.25 -5.84
C ALA A 167 0.02 9.33 -6.41
N ASP A 168 -0.45 9.60 -7.62
CA ASP A 168 -1.55 8.88 -8.28
C ASP A 168 -1.06 7.72 -9.14
N THR A 169 0.01 7.94 -9.88
CA THR A 169 0.48 7.00 -10.91
C THR A 169 1.73 6.24 -10.52
N CYS A 170 2.44 6.63 -9.45
CA CYS A 170 3.78 6.19 -9.10
C CYS A 170 4.83 6.45 -10.20
N ALA A 171 4.44 7.14 -11.27
CA ALA A 171 5.34 7.51 -12.35
C ALA A 171 6.18 8.74 -11.99
N SER A 172 7.33 8.85 -12.61
CA SER A 172 8.11 10.09 -12.57
C SER A 172 7.45 11.12 -13.49
N GLU A 173 7.03 12.26 -12.95
CA GLU A 173 6.46 13.36 -13.72
C GLU A 173 7.48 14.45 -14.06
N ASN A 174 8.58 14.48 -13.31
CA ASN A 174 9.64 15.45 -13.47
C ASN A 174 10.94 14.72 -13.83
N GLU A 175 11.28 14.62 -15.08
CA GLU A 175 12.52 13.99 -15.51
C GLU A 175 13.68 14.98 -15.46
N TYR A 176 14.75 14.58 -14.77
CA TYR A 176 16.08 15.14 -15.01
C TYR A 176 16.75 14.30 -16.09
N GLU A 177 17.16 14.93 -17.18
CA GLU A 177 17.78 14.24 -18.31
C GLU A 177 18.99 13.41 -17.86
N GLY A 178 18.88 12.09 -18.00
CA GLY A 178 19.93 11.13 -17.68
C GLY A 178 20.06 10.72 -16.21
N LEU A 179 19.20 11.21 -15.30
CA LEU A 179 19.15 10.76 -13.90
C LEU A 179 18.27 9.49 -13.77
N THR A 180 18.84 8.43 -13.21
CA THR A 180 18.08 7.20 -12.94
C THR A 180 17.42 7.30 -11.56
N LEU A 181 16.10 7.21 -11.52
CA LEU A 181 15.30 7.22 -10.30
C LEU A 181 15.02 5.81 -9.76
N PRO A 182 14.74 5.64 -8.44
CA PRO A 182 14.30 4.37 -7.89
C PRO A 182 12.93 3.95 -8.47
N LEU A 183 12.64 2.67 -8.46
CA LEU A 183 11.29 2.17 -8.75
C LEU A 183 10.36 2.52 -7.59
N ALA A 184 9.37 3.38 -7.84
CA ALA A 184 8.32 3.66 -6.88
C ALA A 184 7.18 2.64 -7.01
N VAL A 185 6.72 2.08 -5.89
CA VAL A 185 5.64 1.10 -5.84
C VAL A 185 4.53 1.55 -4.90
N ALA A 186 3.28 1.25 -5.25
CA ALA A 186 2.11 1.57 -4.42
C ALA A 186 1.74 0.44 -3.44
N GLU A 187 2.24 -0.77 -3.67
CA GLU A 187 1.94 -1.94 -2.86
C GLU A 187 3.15 -2.36 -2.04
N VAL A 188 2.90 -2.84 -0.82
CA VAL A 188 3.95 -3.34 0.07
C VAL A 188 4.23 -4.80 -0.26
N LEU A 189 4.91 -5.03 -1.40
CA LEU A 189 5.35 -6.34 -1.87
C LEU A 189 6.86 -6.51 -1.71
N PRO A 190 7.38 -7.72 -1.50
CA PRO A 190 8.82 -7.94 -1.40
C PRO A 190 9.61 -7.34 -2.55
N CYS A 191 10.65 -6.60 -2.24
CA CYS A 191 11.55 -5.98 -3.23
C CYS A 191 12.90 -6.69 -3.38
N GLY A 192 13.17 -7.68 -2.55
CA GLY A 192 14.38 -8.50 -2.62
C GLY A 192 14.60 -9.37 -1.38
N ASN A 193 15.80 -9.89 -1.26
CA ASN A 193 16.21 -10.75 -0.15
C ASN A 193 17.60 -10.34 0.33
N TYR A 194 17.80 -10.36 1.64
CA TYR A 194 19.09 -10.14 2.28
C TYR A 194 19.39 -11.25 3.27
N ARG A 195 20.40 -12.08 3.01
CA ARG A 195 20.80 -13.23 3.86
C ARG A 195 19.64 -14.13 4.28
N GLY A 196 18.72 -14.43 3.37
CA GLY A 196 17.52 -15.23 3.66
C GLY A 196 16.31 -14.44 4.15
N MET A 197 16.47 -13.21 4.60
CA MET A 197 15.37 -12.33 5.05
C MET A 197 14.73 -11.62 3.85
N VAL A 198 13.41 -11.65 3.76
CA VAL A 198 12.63 -10.94 2.75
C VAL A 198 12.60 -9.45 3.06
N VAL A 199 13.02 -8.59 2.12
CA VAL A 199 13.03 -7.15 2.28
C VAL A 199 11.81 -6.53 1.60
N TYR A 200 11.08 -5.67 2.33
CA TYR A 200 9.95 -4.91 1.81
C TYR A 200 10.35 -3.47 1.46
N PRO A 201 9.65 -2.83 0.47
CA PRO A 201 9.97 -1.46 0.06
C PRO A 201 9.92 -0.50 1.24
N PRO A 202 10.94 0.33 1.43
CA PRO A 202 10.94 1.34 2.47
C PRO A 202 9.83 2.36 2.29
N MET A 203 9.23 2.78 3.40
CA MET A 203 8.06 3.65 3.48
C MET A 203 8.40 4.96 4.17
N GLY A 204 7.59 6.01 3.94
CA GLY A 204 7.75 7.29 4.64
C GLY A 204 7.35 7.18 6.12
N ASP A 205 8.21 7.68 7.01
CA ASP A 205 8.03 7.65 8.47
C ASP A 205 6.75 8.35 8.93
N HIS A 206 6.34 9.41 8.25
CA HIS A 206 5.13 10.16 8.58
C HIS A 206 3.85 9.33 8.36
N GLN A 207 3.72 8.67 7.20
CA GLN A 207 2.57 7.83 6.90
C GLN A 207 2.51 6.60 7.80
N ILE A 208 3.66 6.01 8.10
CA ILE A 208 3.78 4.90 9.07
C ILE A 208 3.39 5.36 10.47
N SER A 209 3.80 6.54 10.90
CA SER A 209 3.43 7.10 12.22
C SER A 209 1.94 7.38 12.31
N PHE A 210 1.34 7.95 11.26
CA PHE A 210 -0.11 8.15 11.21
C PHE A 210 -0.86 6.81 11.34
N LEU A 211 -0.43 5.79 10.61
CA LEU A 211 -0.97 4.45 10.72
C LEU A 211 -0.86 3.88 12.14
N GLY A 212 0.32 4.00 12.73
CA GLY A 212 0.60 3.51 14.08
C GLY A 212 -0.22 4.21 15.17
N SER A 213 -0.65 5.45 14.93
CA SER A 213 -1.55 6.18 15.84
C SER A 213 -2.91 5.48 16.00
N GLY A 214 -3.34 4.76 14.96
CA GLY A 214 -4.66 4.13 14.92
C GLY A 214 -5.78 5.08 14.50
N ALA A 215 -5.45 6.28 14.05
CA ALA A 215 -6.43 7.25 13.60
C ALA A 215 -7.25 6.75 12.41
N SER A 216 -8.51 7.11 12.41
CA SER A 216 -9.51 6.79 11.40
C SER A 216 -10.15 8.06 10.80
N SER A 217 -11.13 7.89 9.93
CA SER A 217 -11.91 9.02 9.42
C SER A 217 -12.61 9.77 10.55
N GLY A 218 -12.53 11.10 10.55
CA GLY A 218 -13.07 11.98 11.62
C GLY A 218 -12.10 12.20 12.79
N GLU A 219 -10.87 11.68 12.69
CA GLU A 219 -9.81 11.90 13.67
C GLU A 219 -8.60 12.58 13.03
N ALA A 220 -7.94 13.46 13.78
CA ALA A 220 -6.69 14.09 13.38
C ALA A 220 -5.54 13.59 14.27
N VAL A 221 -4.33 13.59 13.74
CA VAL A 221 -3.10 13.28 14.48
C VAL A 221 -2.24 14.51 14.54
N LEU A 222 -1.91 14.95 15.75
CA LEU A 222 -0.90 15.98 16.02
C LEU A 222 0.40 15.25 16.45
N ASN A 223 1.37 15.21 15.55
CA ASN A 223 2.67 14.63 15.84
C ASN A 223 3.64 15.73 16.31
N LEU A 224 4.10 15.62 17.57
CA LEU A 224 5.03 16.55 18.22
C LEU A 224 6.46 15.97 18.18
N GLY A 225 7.04 15.92 17.00
CA GLY A 225 8.45 15.54 16.77
C GLY A 225 9.39 16.74 16.80
N THR A 226 10.50 16.68 16.08
CA THR A 226 11.43 17.81 15.83
C THR A 226 10.68 18.98 15.16
N ALA A 227 9.73 18.67 14.27
CA ALA A 227 8.73 19.58 13.72
C ALA A 227 7.34 19.03 14.05
N ALA A 228 6.40 19.93 14.40
CA ALA A 228 5.02 19.53 14.62
C ALA A 228 4.26 19.41 13.29
N GLN A 229 3.39 18.41 13.20
CA GLN A 229 2.58 18.15 12.01
C GLN A 229 1.15 17.78 12.43
N LEU A 230 0.16 18.42 11.82
CA LEU A 230 -1.25 18.10 11.99
C LEU A 230 -1.73 17.37 10.73
N THR A 231 -2.30 16.19 10.90
CA THR A 231 -2.64 15.28 9.78
C THR A 231 -4.02 14.67 9.97
N ALA A 232 -4.81 14.62 8.90
CA ALA A 232 -6.09 13.90 8.86
C ALA A 232 -6.26 13.13 7.56
N LEU A 233 -7.11 12.09 7.58
CA LEU A 233 -7.54 11.37 6.38
C LEU A 233 -8.58 12.19 5.61
N VAL A 234 -8.36 12.34 4.31
CA VAL A 234 -9.31 12.98 3.40
C VAL A 234 -9.50 12.12 2.15
N SER A 235 -10.65 12.26 1.49
CA SER A 235 -10.84 11.66 0.17
C SER A 235 -9.92 12.31 -0.86
N ASP A 236 -9.49 11.54 -1.84
CA ASP A 236 -8.67 12.04 -2.97
C ASP A 236 -9.39 13.11 -3.80
N ASP A 237 -10.73 13.03 -3.86
CA ASP A 237 -11.60 14.00 -4.54
C ASP A 237 -11.78 15.31 -3.75
N SER A 238 -11.21 15.42 -2.54
CA SER A 238 -11.34 16.61 -1.72
C SER A 238 -10.66 17.82 -2.36
N LYS A 239 -11.31 19.01 -2.26
CA LYS A 239 -10.71 20.25 -2.76
C LYS A 239 -9.37 20.50 -2.09
N LYS A 240 -8.31 20.57 -2.88
CA LYS A 240 -6.95 20.83 -2.38
C LYS A 240 -6.78 22.30 -1.99
N ILE A 241 -6.22 22.53 -0.81
CA ILE A 241 -5.93 23.86 -0.26
C ILE A 241 -4.41 24.04 -0.24
N ALA A 242 -3.89 25.12 -0.80
CA ALA A 242 -2.47 25.32 -1.10
C ALA A 242 -1.50 25.25 0.09
N GLN A 243 -1.98 25.45 1.32
CA GLN A 243 -1.16 25.39 2.53
C GLN A 243 -0.95 23.99 3.08
N TYR A 244 -1.66 22.98 2.54
CA TYR A 244 -1.56 21.58 2.95
C TYR A 244 -0.88 20.72 1.91
N GLU A 245 -0.22 19.67 2.39
CA GLU A 245 0.27 18.57 1.56
C GLU A 245 -0.77 17.44 1.54
N TYR A 246 -1.02 16.86 0.39
CA TYR A 246 -1.94 15.74 0.21
C TYR A 246 -1.15 14.47 -0.07
N ARG A 247 -0.45 13.99 0.96
CA ARG A 247 0.49 12.87 0.87
C ARG A 247 -0.21 11.58 0.51
N PRO A 248 0.41 10.73 -0.33
CA PRO A 248 -0.12 9.39 -0.61
C PRO A 248 -0.22 8.58 0.68
N TYR A 249 -1.23 7.72 0.74
CA TYR A 249 -1.43 6.83 1.86
C TYR A 249 -1.55 5.39 1.35
N PHE A 250 -1.64 4.44 2.26
CA PHE A 250 -1.72 3.03 1.92
C PHE A 250 -3.10 2.60 1.37
N LEU A 251 -4.11 3.42 1.51
CA LEU A 251 -5.47 3.17 1.02
C LEU A 251 -5.68 3.91 -0.31
N LYS A 252 -6.27 3.23 -1.31
CA LYS A 252 -6.66 3.86 -2.58
C LYS A 252 -7.72 4.93 -2.34
N LYS A 253 -7.69 6.00 -3.12
CA LYS A 253 -8.61 7.16 -3.04
C LYS A 253 -8.62 7.90 -1.69
N VAL A 254 -7.58 7.74 -0.89
CA VAL A 254 -7.42 8.41 0.40
C VAL A 254 -6.04 9.06 0.45
N ARG A 255 -6.00 10.28 0.96
CA ARG A 255 -4.76 11.06 1.17
C ARG A 255 -4.62 11.44 2.64
N LEU A 256 -3.40 11.71 3.04
CA LEU A 256 -3.10 12.40 4.28
C LEU A 256 -3.01 13.90 4.01
N MET A 257 -4.05 14.65 4.35
CA MET A 257 -4.00 16.10 4.38
C MET A 257 -3.16 16.54 5.58
N THR A 258 -1.98 17.11 5.32
CA THR A 258 -0.97 17.37 6.33
C THR A 258 -0.56 18.84 6.33
N LEU A 259 -0.67 19.50 7.47
CA LEU A 259 -0.07 20.79 7.74
C LEU A 259 1.34 20.60 8.32
N THR A 260 2.32 21.24 7.72
CA THR A 260 3.73 21.18 8.13
C THR A 260 4.26 22.56 8.51
N GLY A 261 5.52 22.60 8.96
CA GLY A 261 6.20 23.88 9.23
C GLY A 261 5.91 24.49 10.60
N MET A 262 5.19 23.78 11.48
CA MET A 262 4.99 24.18 12.87
C MET A 262 6.21 23.78 13.73
N ARG A 263 6.49 24.58 14.77
CA ARG A 263 7.59 24.30 15.71
C ARG A 263 7.05 23.77 17.03
N SER A 264 7.48 22.62 17.46
CA SER A 264 7.06 22.02 18.74
C SER A 264 7.57 22.80 19.97
N ALA A 265 8.63 23.60 19.81
CA ALA A 265 9.18 24.42 20.88
C ALA A 265 8.39 25.73 21.14
N ASP A 266 7.55 26.16 20.17
CA ASP A 266 6.66 27.31 20.30
C ASP A 266 5.25 26.82 20.55
N MET A 267 4.94 26.55 21.80
CA MET A 267 3.67 25.93 22.20
C MET A 267 2.47 26.86 21.98
N GLU A 268 2.61 28.14 22.28
CA GLU A 268 1.53 29.10 22.12
C GLU A 268 1.19 29.35 20.66
N GLY A 269 2.22 29.57 19.82
CA GLY A 269 2.07 29.71 18.38
C GLY A 269 1.55 28.42 17.74
N LEU A 270 1.95 27.24 18.23
CA LEU A 270 1.44 25.96 17.78
C LEU A 270 -0.07 25.80 18.05
N VAL A 271 -0.51 26.09 19.28
CA VAL A 271 -1.93 26.00 19.67
C VAL A 271 -2.77 26.95 18.83
N GLN A 272 -2.31 28.22 18.67
CA GLN A 272 -3.01 29.20 17.85
C GLN A 272 -3.12 28.74 16.39
N ARG A 273 -2.02 28.24 15.79
CA ARG A 273 -2.00 27.77 14.42
C ARG A 273 -2.90 26.56 14.21
N VAL A 274 -2.82 25.57 15.10
CA VAL A 274 -3.68 24.37 15.02
C VAL A 274 -5.15 24.76 15.17
N ARG A 275 -5.49 25.71 16.04
CA ARG A 275 -6.86 26.22 16.20
C ARG A 275 -7.42 26.82 14.91
N GLU A 276 -6.63 27.64 14.23
CA GLU A 276 -7.02 28.25 12.94
C GLU A 276 -7.23 27.18 11.86
N GLU A 277 -6.36 26.18 11.83
CA GLU A 277 -6.34 25.16 10.80
C GLU A 277 -7.38 24.04 11.00
N MET A 278 -7.79 23.77 12.24
CA MET A 278 -8.83 22.75 12.52
C MET A 278 -10.17 23.07 11.82
N ALA A 279 -10.46 24.35 11.56
CA ALA A 279 -11.64 24.76 10.82
C ALA A 279 -11.64 24.29 9.35
N HIS A 280 -10.47 23.98 8.80
CA HIS A 280 -10.29 23.49 7.42
C HIS A 280 -10.29 21.96 7.32
N LEU A 281 -10.23 21.26 8.45
CA LEU A 281 -10.27 19.78 8.49
C LEU A 281 -11.72 19.31 8.63
N PRO A 282 -12.32 18.70 7.61
CA PRO A 282 -13.74 18.37 7.63
C PRO A 282 -14.07 17.25 8.61
N GLY A 283 -15.06 17.47 9.47
CA GLY A 283 -15.68 16.43 10.30
C GLY A 283 -14.81 15.86 11.42
N ILE A 284 -13.71 16.53 11.80
CA ILE A 284 -12.85 16.07 12.89
C ILE A 284 -13.59 16.25 14.24
N LYS A 285 -13.61 15.18 15.02
CA LYS A 285 -14.19 15.13 16.36
C LYS A 285 -13.16 14.86 17.45
N ARG A 286 -12.07 14.19 17.09
CA ARG A 286 -11.04 13.74 18.02
C ARG A 286 -9.65 14.04 17.50
N VAL A 287 -8.74 14.38 18.41
CA VAL A 287 -7.32 14.64 18.11
C VAL A 287 -6.44 13.70 18.91
N LEU A 288 -5.63 12.93 18.21
CA LEU A 288 -4.64 12.03 18.79
C LEU A 288 -3.29 12.75 18.81
N ILE A 289 -2.67 12.88 19.98
CA ILE A 289 -1.40 13.58 20.16
C ILE A 289 -0.30 12.53 20.36
N CYS A 290 0.76 12.59 19.56
CA CYS A 290 1.90 11.67 19.63
C CYS A 290 3.23 12.40 19.42
N GLY A 291 4.35 11.67 19.52
CA GLY A 291 5.70 12.20 19.32
C GLY A 291 6.45 12.47 20.61
N GLY A 292 7.76 12.72 20.51
CA GLY A 292 8.65 12.83 21.68
C GLY A 292 8.36 13.97 22.65
N ALA A 293 7.70 15.04 22.18
CA ALA A 293 7.30 16.16 23.01
C ALA A 293 5.89 16.05 23.59
N SER A 294 5.17 14.96 23.33
CA SER A 294 3.78 14.74 23.78
C SER A 294 3.64 14.64 25.31
N GLN A 295 4.71 14.30 26.02
CA GLN A 295 4.71 14.19 27.49
C GLN A 295 4.46 15.54 28.20
N ASN A 296 4.70 16.68 27.53
CA ASN A 296 4.46 18.04 28.05
C ASN A 296 3.21 18.69 27.43
N SER A 297 2.26 17.91 26.95
CA SER A 297 1.14 18.41 26.12
C SER A 297 -0.13 18.77 26.91
N SER A 298 -0.08 18.91 28.23
CA SER A 298 -1.26 19.28 29.04
C SER A 298 -1.93 20.58 28.58
N GLU A 299 -1.15 21.58 28.16
CA GLU A 299 -1.66 22.83 27.61
C GLU A 299 -2.38 22.63 26.27
N ILE A 300 -1.80 21.79 25.37
CA ILE A 300 -2.41 21.45 24.07
C ILE A 300 -3.72 20.70 24.28
N VAL A 301 -3.72 19.67 25.14
CA VAL A 301 -4.93 18.92 25.50
C VAL A 301 -6.01 19.83 26.03
N SER A 302 -5.66 20.75 26.97
CA SER A 302 -6.59 21.73 27.50
C SER A 302 -7.14 22.67 26.41
N ALA A 303 -6.30 23.09 25.48
CA ALA A 303 -6.71 23.94 24.37
C ALA A 303 -7.71 23.24 23.41
N PHE A 304 -7.44 22.00 23.02
CA PHE A 304 -8.35 21.23 22.18
C PHE A 304 -9.68 20.93 22.88
N ASN A 305 -9.64 20.52 24.15
CA ASN A 305 -10.86 20.27 24.93
C ASN A 305 -11.74 21.54 25.07
N LYS A 306 -11.14 22.70 25.23
CA LYS A 306 -11.87 23.99 25.23
C LYS A 306 -12.50 24.31 23.87
N LEU A 307 -11.98 23.79 22.79
CA LEU A 307 -12.52 23.90 21.43
C LEU A 307 -13.58 22.85 21.12
N GLY A 308 -13.86 21.91 22.04
CA GLY A 308 -14.88 20.88 21.89
C GLY A 308 -14.38 19.61 21.19
N TYR A 309 -13.05 19.42 21.04
CA TYR A 309 -12.48 18.18 20.51
C TYR A 309 -12.14 17.21 21.65
N GLU A 310 -12.43 15.93 21.44
CA GLU A 310 -11.89 14.87 22.28
C GLU A 310 -10.39 14.72 22.02
N THR A 311 -9.58 14.54 23.05
CA THR A 311 -8.13 14.41 22.90
C THR A 311 -7.58 13.20 23.64
N ASP A 312 -6.68 12.46 22.98
CA ASP A 312 -5.91 11.39 23.60
C ASP A 312 -4.41 11.55 23.34
N ILE A 313 -3.61 11.25 24.34
CA ILE A 313 -2.17 11.17 24.21
C ILE A 313 -1.79 9.72 23.91
N ILE A 314 -1.01 9.52 22.83
CA ILE A 314 -0.49 8.22 22.44
C ILE A 314 0.96 8.11 22.94
N GLU A 315 1.16 7.38 24.01
CA GLU A 315 2.49 7.19 24.63
C GLU A 315 3.36 6.15 23.89
N ARG A 316 2.76 5.30 23.06
CA ARG A 316 3.48 4.25 22.31
C ARG A 316 4.28 4.84 21.14
N ASN A 317 5.33 4.11 20.73
CA ASN A 317 6.10 4.44 19.53
C ASN A 317 5.25 4.18 18.27
N VAL A 318 4.67 5.26 17.71
CA VAL A 318 3.77 5.16 16.56
C VAL A 318 4.45 4.66 15.28
N GLY A 319 5.74 4.93 15.08
CA GLY A 319 6.50 4.38 13.95
C GLY A 319 6.58 2.85 14.03
N ASN A 320 6.97 2.31 15.17
CA ASN A 320 7.02 0.86 15.39
C ASN A 320 5.63 0.20 15.29
N GLU A 321 4.58 0.83 15.86
CA GLU A 321 3.21 0.34 15.75
C GLU A 321 2.71 0.35 14.30
N GLY A 322 3.06 1.35 13.50
CA GLY A 322 2.75 1.39 12.08
C GLY A 322 3.40 0.25 11.31
N LEU A 323 4.68 0.00 11.53
CA LEU A 323 5.39 -1.13 10.92
C LEU A 323 4.82 -2.48 11.35
N LYS A 324 4.40 -2.67 12.60
CA LYS A 324 3.69 -3.88 13.05
C LYS A 324 2.40 -4.11 12.26
N ARG A 325 1.62 -3.05 12.03
CA ARG A 325 0.38 -3.15 11.25
C ARG A 325 0.66 -3.54 9.81
N ILE A 326 1.71 -2.98 9.19
CA ILE A 326 2.16 -3.40 7.86
C ILE A 326 2.55 -4.88 7.87
N ALA A 327 3.43 -5.29 8.78
CA ALA A 327 3.90 -6.67 8.89
C ALA A 327 2.76 -7.66 9.21
N GLY A 328 1.72 -7.22 9.91
CA GLY A 328 0.50 -7.98 10.17
C GLY A 328 -0.49 -8.05 9.00
N GLY A 329 -0.15 -7.48 7.83
CA GLY A 329 -0.98 -7.56 6.63
C GLY A 329 -2.21 -6.64 6.63
N VAL A 330 -2.20 -5.54 7.37
CA VAL A 330 -3.32 -4.58 7.44
C VAL A 330 -3.68 -3.98 6.07
N TYR A 331 -2.77 -4.05 5.10
CA TYR A 331 -2.97 -3.51 3.74
C TYR A 331 -3.23 -4.56 2.67
N SER A 332 -3.37 -5.82 3.03
CA SER A 332 -3.97 -6.77 2.10
C SER A 332 -5.42 -6.34 1.86
N ARG A 333 -5.83 -6.34 0.60
CA ARG A 333 -7.24 -6.18 0.24
C ARG A 333 -8.02 -7.35 0.83
N ARG A 334 -9.07 -7.01 1.59
CA ARG A 334 -9.90 -7.99 2.29
C ARG A 334 -11.11 -8.31 1.46
N GLY A 335 -11.32 -9.58 1.22
CA GLY A 335 -12.45 -10.06 0.45
C GLY A 335 -13.20 -11.19 1.14
N THR A 336 -14.30 -11.56 0.53
CA THR A 336 -15.12 -12.71 0.89
C THR A 336 -15.73 -13.31 -0.37
N MET A 337 -16.34 -14.48 -0.27
CA MET A 337 -17.06 -15.12 -1.37
C MET A 337 -18.58 -15.00 -1.16
N LEU A 338 -19.33 -14.87 -2.22
CA LEU A 338 -20.79 -15.00 -2.26
C LEU A 338 -21.14 -16.20 -3.12
N SER A 339 -21.92 -17.15 -2.59
CA SER A 339 -22.25 -18.40 -3.29
C SER A 339 -23.74 -18.74 -3.34
N GLU A 340 -24.54 -18.28 -2.36
CA GLU A 340 -25.93 -18.72 -2.17
C GLU A 340 -26.91 -17.55 -1.98
N VAL A 341 -26.49 -16.44 -1.36
CA VAL A 341 -27.41 -15.37 -0.94
C VAL A 341 -27.62 -14.33 -2.03
N GLU A 342 -28.78 -14.34 -2.66
CA GLU A 342 -29.17 -13.42 -3.74
C GLU A 342 -29.60 -12.04 -3.25
N PHE A 343 -28.88 -11.43 -2.35
CA PHE A 343 -29.15 -10.07 -1.86
C PHE A 343 -28.38 -9.04 -2.67
N VAL A 344 -29.02 -8.45 -3.68
CA VAL A 344 -28.38 -7.51 -4.64
C VAL A 344 -27.79 -6.26 -4.00
N ASN A 345 -28.22 -5.87 -2.80
CA ASN A 345 -27.66 -4.75 -2.03
C ASN A 345 -26.52 -5.16 -1.10
N PHE A 346 -26.09 -6.41 -1.12
CA PHE A 346 -25.00 -6.93 -0.30
C PHE A 346 -23.70 -6.11 -0.41
N PRO A 347 -23.32 -5.55 -1.58
CA PRO A 347 -22.13 -4.73 -1.71
C PRO A 347 -22.07 -3.51 -0.77
N PHE A 348 -23.22 -2.86 -0.50
CA PHE A 348 -23.27 -1.73 0.44
C PHE A 348 -23.01 -2.16 1.89
N LEU A 349 -23.49 -3.34 2.28
CA LEU A 349 -23.20 -3.93 3.58
C LEU A 349 -21.71 -4.30 3.70
N LEU A 350 -21.15 -4.91 2.68
CA LEU A 350 -19.72 -5.25 2.62
C LEU A 350 -18.83 -4.02 2.73
N LYS A 351 -19.18 -2.93 2.03
CA LYS A 351 -18.46 -1.64 2.15
C LYS A 351 -18.47 -1.12 3.57
N LYS A 352 -19.63 -1.12 4.20
CA LYS A 352 -19.78 -0.67 5.60
C LYS A 352 -18.99 -1.54 6.58
N ALA A 353 -18.81 -2.81 6.27
CA ALA A 353 -17.99 -3.75 7.03
C ALA A 353 -16.47 -3.64 6.75
N GLY A 354 -16.05 -2.76 5.84
CA GLY A 354 -14.64 -2.57 5.48
C GLY A 354 -14.07 -3.66 4.56
N ILE A 355 -14.93 -4.28 3.74
CA ILE A 355 -14.53 -5.26 2.72
C ILE A 355 -14.20 -4.51 1.41
N ASP A 356 -13.07 -4.85 0.79
CA ASP A 356 -12.54 -4.19 -0.40
C ASP A 356 -13.01 -4.84 -1.70
N PHE A 357 -13.24 -6.17 -1.67
CA PHE A 357 -13.73 -6.94 -2.82
C PHE A 357 -14.54 -8.16 -2.38
N PHE A 358 -15.32 -8.70 -3.29
CA PHE A 358 -15.96 -10.00 -3.09
C PHE A 358 -15.97 -10.80 -4.39
N ILE A 359 -15.94 -12.12 -4.24
CA ILE A 359 -15.98 -13.06 -5.36
C ILE A 359 -17.42 -13.59 -5.46
N ILE A 360 -18.06 -13.37 -6.59
CA ILE A 360 -19.36 -13.97 -6.94
C ILE A 360 -19.05 -15.33 -7.56
N ASP A 361 -19.46 -16.37 -6.89
CA ASP A 361 -19.17 -17.74 -7.28
C ASP A 361 -20.19 -18.27 -8.30
N ASN A 362 -19.86 -18.19 -9.59
CA ASN A 362 -20.67 -18.79 -10.64
C ASN A 362 -20.20 -20.21 -11.02
N GLU A 363 -19.17 -20.75 -10.36
CA GLU A 363 -18.69 -22.10 -10.58
C GLU A 363 -19.45 -23.11 -9.72
N HIS A 364 -19.43 -22.92 -8.38
CA HIS A 364 -20.08 -23.80 -7.41
C HIS A 364 -21.33 -23.17 -6.78
N GLY A 365 -21.51 -21.87 -6.95
CA GLY A 365 -22.65 -21.13 -6.41
C GLY A 365 -23.93 -21.32 -7.23
N SER A 366 -25.05 -20.90 -6.65
CA SER A 366 -26.38 -21.02 -7.26
C SER A 366 -26.78 -19.83 -8.14
N PHE A 367 -25.88 -18.84 -8.35
CA PHE A 367 -26.24 -17.60 -9.02
C PHE A 367 -26.47 -17.74 -10.53
N GLU A 368 -27.57 -17.17 -10.99
CA GLU A 368 -27.77 -16.91 -12.42
C GLU A 368 -26.97 -15.66 -12.86
N ASN A 369 -26.68 -15.55 -14.15
CA ASN A 369 -25.99 -14.39 -14.74
C ASN A 369 -26.68 -13.06 -14.41
N LYS A 370 -28.01 -13.05 -14.27
CA LYS A 370 -28.78 -11.85 -13.91
C LYS A 370 -28.43 -11.36 -12.50
N THR A 371 -28.37 -12.26 -11.53
CA THR A 371 -27.99 -11.95 -10.15
C THR A 371 -26.53 -11.48 -10.10
N ALA A 372 -25.61 -12.19 -10.77
CA ALA A 372 -24.21 -11.81 -10.84
C ALA A 372 -23.99 -10.41 -11.43
N THR A 373 -24.69 -10.06 -12.52
CA THR A 373 -24.62 -8.72 -13.12
C THR A 373 -25.23 -7.64 -12.24
N SER A 374 -26.35 -7.94 -11.54
CA SER A 374 -26.98 -7.00 -10.61
C SER A 374 -26.07 -6.69 -9.41
N LEU A 375 -25.44 -7.71 -8.83
CA LEU A 375 -24.44 -7.57 -7.77
C LEU A 375 -23.23 -6.73 -8.25
N ALA A 376 -22.72 -7.01 -9.46
CA ALA A 376 -21.61 -6.27 -10.04
C ALA A 376 -21.95 -4.79 -10.34
N MET A 377 -23.18 -4.49 -10.74
CA MET A 377 -23.62 -3.10 -10.93
C MET A 377 -23.74 -2.36 -9.59
N ASN A 378 -24.34 -2.98 -8.57
CA ASN A 378 -24.45 -2.39 -7.25
C ASN A 378 -23.07 -2.24 -6.56
N SER A 379 -22.12 -3.11 -6.87
CA SER A 379 -20.76 -3.04 -6.33
C SER A 379 -20.05 -1.75 -6.76
N LYS A 380 -20.31 -1.27 -7.99
CA LYS A 380 -19.76 0.00 -8.49
C LYS A 380 -20.31 1.19 -7.70
N ALA A 381 -21.61 1.20 -7.41
CA ALA A 381 -22.23 2.24 -6.59
C ALA A 381 -21.77 2.19 -5.13
N ALA A 382 -21.47 1.01 -4.62
CA ALA A 382 -20.96 0.80 -3.27
C ALA A 382 -19.44 1.03 -3.13
N ASP A 383 -18.70 1.20 -4.24
CA ASP A 383 -17.23 1.27 -4.28
C ASP A 383 -16.57 0.04 -3.60
N VAL A 384 -17.03 -1.16 -3.97
CA VAL A 384 -16.44 -2.46 -3.61
C VAL A 384 -16.24 -3.25 -4.87
N GLN A 385 -15.08 -3.87 -5.09
CA GLN A 385 -14.85 -4.63 -6.32
C GLN A 385 -15.60 -5.97 -6.29
N ALA A 386 -16.45 -6.21 -7.28
CA ALA A 386 -17.00 -7.54 -7.55
C ALA A 386 -16.14 -8.28 -8.56
N ILE A 387 -15.77 -9.52 -8.25
CA ILE A 387 -15.01 -10.43 -9.13
C ILE A 387 -15.92 -11.63 -9.39
N VAL A 388 -16.27 -11.92 -10.64
CA VAL A 388 -17.09 -13.10 -10.96
C VAL A 388 -16.16 -14.28 -11.24
N ARG A 389 -16.26 -15.35 -10.44
CA ARG A 389 -15.62 -16.63 -10.72
C ARG A 389 -16.41 -17.34 -11.82
N LEU A 390 -15.73 -17.58 -12.92
CA LEU A 390 -16.34 -18.17 -14.12
C LEU A 390 -16.46 -19.69 -13.96
N PRO A 391 -17.53 -20.33 -14.49
CA PRO A 391 -17.61 -21.80 -14.54
C PRO A 391 -16.67 -22.38 -15.62
N ASN A 392 -16.32 -21.60 -16.63
CA ASN A 392 -15.43 -21.96 -17.72
C ASN A 392 -14.95 -20.71 -18.50
N ASN A 393 -14.14 -20.91 -19.54
CA ASN A 393 -13.64 -19.82 -20.38
C ASN A 393 -14.43 -19.64 -21.70
N GLU A 394 -15.73 -19.93 -21.70
CA GLU A 394 -16.56 -19.82 -22.89
C GLU A 394 -16.91 -18.36 -23.22
N ARG A 395 -16.74 -18.00 -24.50
CA ARG A 395 -17.00 -16.65 -25.01
C ARG A 395 -18.40 -16.13 -24.69
N ALA A 396 -19.43 -16.98 -24.83
CA ALA A 396 -20.84 -16.55 -24.64
C ALA A 396 -21.12 -16.08 -23.21
N MET A 397 -20.57 -16.80 -22.22
CA MET A 397 -20.69 -16.47 -20.80
C MET A 397 -19.96 -15.17 -20.49
N ILE A 398 -18.70 -15.09 -20.85
CA ILE A 398 -17.82 -13.92 -20.60
C ILE A 398 -18.42 -12.65 -21.21
N THR A 399 -18.90 -12.73 -22.47
CA THR A 399 -19.50 -11.58 -23.16
C THR A 399 -20.79 -11.13 -22.47
N LYS A 400 -21.69 -12.06 -22.08
CA LYS A 400 -22.94 -11.71 -21.38
C LYS A 400 -22.69 -11.01 -20.06
N LEU A 401 -21.79 -11.54 -19.26
CA LEU A 401 -21.45 -10.97 -17.96
C LEU A 401 -20.78 -9.59 -18.12
N ALA A 402 -19.84 -9.45 -19.04
CA ALA A 402 -19.17 -8.18 -19.33
C ALA A 402 -20.16 -7.12 -19.83
N ASP A 403 -21.08 -7.45 -20.74
CA ASP A 403 -22.12 -6.56 -21.25
C ASP A 403 -23.18 -6.22 -20.19
N GLY A 404 -23.39 -7.11 -19.22
CA GLY A 404 -24.18 -6.86 -18.01
C GLY A 404 -23.52 -5.96 -16.98
N GLY A 405 -22.26 -5.59 -17.18
CA GLY A 405 -21.56 -4.63 -16.32
C GLY A 405 -20.52 -5.24 -15.39
N VAL A 406 -20.22 -6.54 -15.50
CA VAL A 406 -19.09 -7.14 -14.80
C VAL A 406 -17.77 -6.62 -15.38
N ASP A 407 -16.85 -6.18 -14.53
CA ASP A 407 -15.54 -5.66 -14.92
C ASP A 407 -14.37 -6.36 -14.21
N ALA A 408 -14.64 -7.50 -13.56
CA ALA A 408 -13.58 -8.38 -13.07
C ALA A 408 -13.99 -9.85 -13.14
N PHE A 409 -13.09 -10.68 -13.64
CA PHE A 409 -13.26 -12.14 -13.78
C PHE A 409 -12.15 -12.90 -13.07
N LEU A 410 -12.50 -14.07 -12.52
CA LEU A 410 -11.60 -15.08 -11.99
C LEU A 410 -11.84 -16.39 -12.74
N LEU A 411 -10.82 -16.91 -13.41
CA LEU A 411 -10.89 -18.21 -14.07
C LEU A 411 -10.35 -19.28 -13.11
N PRO A 412 -11.20 -20.23 -12.63
CA PRO A 412 -10.72 -21.38 -11.85
C PRO A 412 -9.93 -22.36 -12.71
N MET A 413 -9.28 -23.33 -12.10
CA MET A 413 -8.57 -24.43 -12.75
C MET A 413 -7.62 -23.98 -13.87
N THR A 414 -6.98 -22.81 -13.73
CA THR A 414 -6.06 -22.29 -14.74
C THR A 414 -4.76 -23.09 -14.74
N ASN A 415 -4.54 -23.88 -15.78
CA ASN A 415 -3.42 -24.81 -15.91
C ASN A 415 -2.30 -24.28 -16.80
N CYS A 416 -2.62 -23.47 -17.80
CA CYS A 416 -1.66 -22.90 -18.73
C CYS A 416 -2.08 -21.48 -19.15
N LYS A 417 -1.17 -20.78 -19.84
CA LYS A 417 -1.43 -19.42 -20.32
C LYS A 417 -2.58 -19.38 -21.34
N GLU A 418 -2.74 -20.42 -22.15
CA GLU A 418 -3.79 -20.52 -23.16
C GLU A 418 -5.20 -20.50 -22.57
N ASP A 419 -5.37 -20.99 -21.34
CA ASP A 419 -6.66 -20.95 -20.63
C ASP A 419 -7.08 -19.52 -20.33
N ILE A 420 -6.19 -18.71 -19.77
CA ILE A 420 -6.49 -17.34 -19.38
C ILE A 420 -6.43 -16.37 -20.56
N GLU A 421 -5.64 -16.65 -21.61
CA GLU A 421 -5.60 -15.87 -22.84
C GLU A 421 -6.97 -15.81 -23.50
N LYS A 422 -7.77 -16.88 -23.47
CA LYS A 422 -9.15 -16.90 -23.97
C LYS A 422 -10.04 -15.94 -23.17
N VAL A 423 -9.90 -15.87 -21.85
CA VAL A 423 -10.66 -14.92 -21.03
C VAL A 423 -10.29 -13.49 -21.40
N VAL A 424 -9.00 -13.21 -21.57
CA VAL A 424 -8.52 -11.89 -22.01
C VAL A 424 -9.08 -11.55 -23.39
N GLU A 425 -9.02 -12.49 -24.34
CA GLU A 425 -9.51 -12.31 -25.70
C GLU A 425 -11.01 -11.93 -25.72
N TYR A 426 -11.83 -12.58 -24.89
CA TYR A 426 -13.29 -12.39 -24.91
C TYR A 426 -13.78 -11.27 -24.01
N ALA A 427 -13.03 -10.88 -22.98
CA ALA A 427 -13.41 -9.84 -22.03
C ALA A 427 -12.91 -8.43 -22.40
N LYS A 428 -11.78 -8.34 -23.12
CA LYS A 428 -11.16 -7.06 -23.47
C LYS A 428 -11.35 -6.72 -24.97
N TYR A 429 -11.41 -5.42 -25.25
CA TYR A 429 -11.50 -4.91 -26.63
C TYR A 429 -10.12 -4.86 -27.30
N THR A 430 -10.12 -4.71 -28.62
CA THR A 430 -8.88 -4.45 -29.39
C THR A 430 -8.14 -3.22 -28.84
N PRO A 431 -6.78 -3.18 -28.83
CA PRO A 431 -5.87 -4.21 -29.36
C PRO A 431 -5.56 -5.34 -28.37
N VAL A 432 -6.03 -5.31 -27.13
CA VAL A 432 -5.69 -6.28 -26.08
C VAL A 432 -6.44 -7.59 -26.23
N GLY A 433 -7.70 -7.53 -26.66
CA GLY A 433 -8.57 -8.68 -26.85
C GLY A 433 -9.42 -8.54 -28.12
N ARG A 434 -10.51 -9.32 -28.21
CA ARG A 434 -11.44 -9.35 -29.36
C ARG A 434 -12.91 -9.33 -28.91
N ARG A 435 -13.22 -8.73 -27.77
CA ARG A 435 -14.59 -8.54 -27.31
C ARG A 435 -15.42 -7.81 -28.35
N GLY A 436 -16.63 -8.31 -28.65
CA GLY A 436 -17.58 -7.64 -29.54
C GLY A 436 -18.10 -6.33 -28.93
N ILE A 437 -18.35 -5.32 -29.78
CA ILE A 437 -18.81 -4.01 -29.36
C ILE A 437 -20.34 -4.02 -29.28
N SER A 438 -20.90 -3.62 -28.14
CA SER A 438 -22.31 -3.31 -27.97
C SER A 438 -22.42 -2.02 -27.14
N THR A 439 -22.97 -0.94 -27.72
CA THR A 439 -22.93 0.41 -27.13
C THR A 439 -24.23 0.79 -26.39
N THR A 440 -25.21 -0.10 -26.35
CA THR A 440 -26.54 0.16 -25.77
C THR A 440 -26.87 -0.85 -24.66
N ARG A 441 -25.90 -1.11 -23.78
CA ARG A 441 -26.04 -2.06 -22.66
C ARG A 441 -25.68 -1.39 -21.33
N ALA A 442 -25.88 -2.12 -20.23
CA ALA A 442 -25.64 -1.63 -18.87
C ALA A 442 -24.20 -1.13 -18.66
N HIS A 443 -23.19 -1.84 -19.19
CA HIS A 443 -21.77 -1.47 -19.06
C HIS A 443 -21.41 -0.12 -19.70
N THR A 444 -22.22 0.39 -20.64
CA THR A 444 -22.02 1.70 -21.30
C THR A 444 -22.94 2.78 -20.75
N GLY A 445 -23.80 2.49 -19.78
CA GLY A 445 -24.88 3.40 -19.36
C GLY A 445 -25.90 3.67 -20.48
N TYR A 446 -26.05 2.71 -21.40
CA TYR A 446 -26.95 2.74 -22.56
C TYR A 446 -26.58 3.79 -23.64
N GLY A 447 -25.36 4.28 -23.64
CA GLY A 447 -24.85 5.18 -24.67
C GLY A 447 -23.35 5.43 -24.55
N VAL A 448 -22.68 5.74 -25.66
CA VAL A 448 -21.26 6.06 -25.72
C VAL A 448 -21.05 7.19 -26.71
N ALA A 449 -20.44 8.29 -26.27
CA ALA A 449 -20.14 9.45 -27.11
C ALA A 449 -18.91 9.19 -28.01
N ASP A 450 -17.84 8.61 -27.44
CA ASP A 450 -16.63 8.21 -28.15
C ASP A 450 -16.33 6.73 -27.89
N ILE A 451 -16.47 5.92 -28.92
CA ILE A 451 -16.28 4.47 -28.83
C ILE A 451 -14.81 4.11 -28.59
N LYS A 452 -13.85 4.84 -29.17
CA LYS A 452 -12.42 4.53 -29.04
C LYS A 452 -11.94 4.78 -27.61
N GLU A 453 -12.30 5.94 -27.07
CA GLU A 453 -11.96 6.30 -25.70
C GLU A 453 -12.65 5.35 -24.70
N TYR A 454 -13.92 5.02 -24.93
CA TYR A 454 -14.64 4.05 -24.12
C TYR A 454 -13.94 2.68 -24.10
N MET A 455 -13.51 2.15 -25.28
CA MET A 455 -12.83 0.85 -25.37
C MET A 455 -11.51 0.85 -24.57
N LYS A 456 -10.74 1.93 -24.64
CA LYS A 456 -9.52 2.11 -23.88
C LYS A 456 -9.79 2.04 -22.38
N GLN A 457 -10.70 2.87 -21.89
CA GLN A 457 -11.09 2.92 -20.49
C GLN A 457 -11.70 1.59 -20.00
N ALA A 458 -12.49 0.92 -20.83
CA ALA A 458 -13.06 -0.37 -20.52
C ALA A 458 -11.98 -1.47 -20.38
N ASN A 459 -10.95 -1.44 -21.23
CA ASN A 459 -9.80 -2.35 -21.11
C ASN A 459 -9.00 -2.11 -19.81
N GLU A 460 -8.85 -0.88 -19.38
CA GLU A 460 -8.19 -0.51 -18.12
C GLU A 460 -9.01 -0.95 -16.90
N ARG A 461 -10.34 -0.79 -16.94
CA ARG A 461 -11.24 -1.23 -15.87
C ARG A 461 -11.36 -2.74 -15.76
N MET A 462 -11.36 -3.46 -16.89
CA MET A 462 -11.53 -4.92 -16.92
C MET A 462 -10.34 -5.62 -16.30
N LYS A 463 -10.55 -6.28 -15.14
CA LYS A 463 -9.55 -7.01 -14.38
C LYS A 463 -9.73 -8.51 -14.56
N ILE A 464 -8.66 -9.22 -14.88
CA ILE A 464 -8.72 -10.67 -15.14
C ILE A 464 -7.72 -11.36 -14.23
N TYR A 465 -8.22 -12.30 -13.44
CA TYR A 465 -7.45 -13.08 -12.49
C TYR A 465 -7.47 -14.56 -12.89
N ALA A 466 -6.33 -15.22 -12.75
CA ALA A 466 -6.22 -16.67 -12.86
C ALA A 466 -6.26 -17.31 -11.47
N GLN A 467 -7.02 -18.39 -11.27
CA GLN A 467 -6.96 -19.17 -10.04
C GLN A 467 -6.09 -20.40 -10.27
N ILE A 468 -4.99 -20.49 -9.52
CA ILE A 468 -4.06 -21.61 -9.56
C ILE A 468 -4.39 -22.54 -8.39
N GLU A 469 -4.76 -23.76 -8.74
CA GLU A 469 -5.25 -24.77 -7.82
C GLU A 469 -4.95 -26.21 -8.26
N THR A 470 -3.97 -26.36 -9.17
CA THR A 470 -3.47 -27.65 -9.65
C THR A 470 -1.95 -27.65 -9.71
N ARG A 471 -1.34 -28.84 -9.71
CA ARG A 471 0.11 -29.03 -9.89
C ARG A 471 0.60 -28.39 -11.19
N LEU A 472 -0.12 -28.60 -12.28
CA LEU A 472 0.24 -28.04 -13.58
C LEU A 472 0.16 -26.51 -13.58
N GLY A 473 -0.85 -25.94 -12.90
CA GLY A 473 -0.96 -24.50 -12.70
C GLY A 473 0.21 -23.92 -11.91
N VAL A 474 0.70 -24.64 -10.86
CA VAL A 474 1.90 -24.22 -10.10
C VAL A 474 3.13 -24.18 -11.02
N GLU A 475 3.35 -25.23 -11.82
CA GLU A 475 4.48 -25.31 -12.75
C GLU A 475 4.46 -24.17 -13.78
N ASN A 476 3.28 -23.75 -14.21
CA ASN A 476 3.07 -22.69 -15.20
C ASN A 476 2.77 -21.30 -14.61
N ALA A 477 2.82 -21.13 -13.29
CA ALA A 477 2.38 -19.92 -12.59
C ALA A 477 3.02 -18.63 -13.14
N GLU A 478 4.31 -18.65 -13.46
CA GLU A 478 5.02 -17.49 -14.02
C GLU A 478 4.53 -17.16 -15.44
N GLN A 479 4.28 -18.16 -16.27
CA GLN A 479 3.78 -17.97 -17.65
C GLN A 479 2.34 -17.43 -17.62
N ILE A 480 1.49 -17.95 -16.75
CA ILE A 480 0.11 -17.52 -16.54
C ILE A 480 0.09 -16.05 -16.07
N ALA A 481 0.88 -15.71 -15.07
CA ALA A 481 0.95 -14.34 -14.52
C ALA A 481 1.45 -13.31 -15.55
N LYS A 482 2.32 -13.71 -16.48
CA LYS A 482 2.89 -12.83 -17.53
C LYS A 482 1.96 -12.57 -18.72
N VAL A 483 0.81 -13.24 -18.83
CA VAL A 483 -0.11 -13.04 -19.95
C VAL A 483 -0.56 -11.57 -19.99
N PRO A 484 -0.39 -10.87 -21.13
CA PRO A 484 -0.86 -9.50 -21.28
C PRO A 484 -2.37 -9.42 -21.04
N GLY A 485 -2.80 -8.50 -20.19
CA GLY A 485 -4.21 -8.32 -19.83
C GLY A 485 -4.62 -9.06 -18.55
N VAL A 486 -3.79 -9.95 -18.00
CA VAL A 486 -3.97 -10.53 -16.67
C VAL A 486 -3.58 -9.50 -15.60
N GLU A 487 -4.45 -9.29 -14.63
CA GLU A 487 -4.23 -8.40 -13.49
C GLU A 487 -3.44 -9.07 -12.38
N GLY A 488 -3.76 -10.35 -12.07
CA GLY A 488 -3.12 -11.08 -10.99
C GLY A 488 -3.56 -12.54 -10.91
N VAL A 489 -3.16 -13.20 -9.83
CA VAL A 489 -3.42 -14.62 -9.58
C VAL A 489 -4.07 -14.80 -8.22
N PHE A 490 -5.02 -15.71 -8.10
CA PHE A 490 -5.51 -16.23 -6.82
C PHE A 490 -5.08 -17.68 -6.62
N ILE A 491 -4.79 -18.03 -5.38
CA ILE A 491 -4.47 -19.40 -4.96
C ILE A 491 -5.73 -20.03 -4.35
N GLY A 492 -6.11 -21.22 -4.85
CA GLY A 492 -7.19 -22.05 -4.28
C GLY A 492 -6.61 -23.25 -3.51
N PRO A 493 -6.29 -23.11 -2.19
CA PRO A 493 -5.54 -24.16 -1.47
C PRO A 493 -6.26 -25.49 -1.32
N ASN A 494 -7.59 -25.51 -1.36
CA ASN A 494 -8.37 -26.75 -1.21
C ASN A 494 -8.13 -27.70 -2.39
N ASP A 495 -8.43 -27.24 -3.59
CA ASP A 495 -8.26 -28.05 -4.80
C ASP A 495 -6.77 -28.28 -5.09
N LEU A 496 -5.92 -27.28 -4.83
CA LEU A 496 -4.47 -27.42 -4.92
C LEU A 496 -3.93 -28.55 -4.05
N SER A 497 -4.41 -28.65 -2.80
CA SER A 497 -3.97 -29.70 -1.89
C SER A 497 -4.44 -31.09 -2.31
N CYS A 498 -5.63 -31.15 -2.92
CA CYS A 498 -6.19 -32.40 -3.48
C CYS A 498 -5.38 -32.86 -4.69
N ASP A 499 -5.16 -31.98 -5.69
CA ASP A 499 -4.45 -32.30 -6.93
C ASP A 499 -2.96 -32.61 -6.69
N CYS A 500 -2.35 -32.00 -5.69
CA CYS A 500 -0.96 -32.26 -5.29
C CYS A 500 -0.77 -33.39 -4.29
N ASP A 501 -1.84 -34.11 -3.91
CA ASP A 501 -1.82 -35.20 -2.93
C ASP A 501 -1.17 -34.79 -1.58
N CYS A 502 -1.61 -33.65 -1.06
CA CYS A 502 -1.09 -33.08 0.20
C CYS A 502 -2.19 -32.53 1.13
N MET A 503 -3.43 -33.06 1.02
CA MET A 503 -4.53 -32.68 1.91
C MET A 503 -4.15 -32.94 3.37
N GLY A 504 -4.34 -31.90 4.20
CA GLY A 504 -4.01 -31.93 5.63
C GLY A 504 -2.52 -31.71 5.95
N ASP A 505 -1.63 -31.67 4.97
CA ASP A 505 -0.21 -31.35 5.16
C ASP A 505 0.03 -29.85 4.96
N ILE A 506 -0.14 -29.08 6.04
CA ILE A 506 -0.06 -27.62 6.01
C ILE A 506 1.29 -27.10 5.49
N GLU A 507 2.39 -27.80 5.78
CA GLU A 507 3.72 -27.36 5.37
C GLU A 507 3.94 -27.53 3.87
N LYS A 508 3.44 -28.62 3.27
CA LYS A 508 3.47 -28.77 1.79
C LYS A 508 2.59 -27.73 1.11
N ILE A 509 1.40 -27.45 1.66
CA ILE A 509 0.52 -26.41 1.10
C ILE A 509 1.20 -25.03 1.20
N LYS A 510 1.86 -24.68 2.30
CA LYS A 510 2.66 -23.46 2.43
C LYS A 510 3.78 -23.38 1.39
N ALA A 511 4.46 -24.48 1.13
CA ALA A 511 5.51 -24.51 0.09
C ALA A 511 4.93 -24.19 -1.31
N LEU A 512 3.78 -24.76 -1.67
CA LEU A 512 3.08 -24.45 -2.93
C LEU A 512 2.63 -22.99 -3.00
N VAL A 513 2.05 -22.46 -1.92
CA VAL A 513 1.68 -21.04 -1.81
C VAL A 513 2.90 -20.14 -2.06
N SER A 514 4.04 -20.47 -1.45
CA SER A 514 5.30 -19.74 -1.65
C SER A 514 5.77 -19.75 -3.09
N LEU A 515 5.68 -20.89 -3.78
CA LEU A 515 6.08 -21.03 -5.20
C LEU A 515 5.22 -20.15 -6.11
N ILE A 516 3.89 -20.21 -5.96
CA ILE A 516 2.95 -19.41 -6.77
C ILE A 516 3.16 -17.91 -6.50
N THR A 517 3.27 -17.52 -5.23
CA THR A 517 3.47 -16.12 -4.86
C THR A 517 4.78 -15.59 -5.42
N LYS A 518 5.87 -16.37 -5.34
CA LYS A 518 7.18 -16.02 -5.92
C LYS A 518 7.10 -15.80 -7.44
N ALA A 519 6.35 -16.66 -8.15
CA ALA A 519 6.13 -16.52 -9.59
C ALA A 519 5.36 -15.23 -9.94
N CYS A 520 4.34 -14.88 -9.14
CA CYS A 520 3.59 -13.62 -9.29
C CYS A 520 4.49 -12.40 -9.06
N LEU A 521 5.27 -12.39 -7.98
CA LEU A 521 6.20 -11.30 -7.67
C LEU A 521 7.25 -11.09 -8.77
N LYS A 522 7.83 -12.18 -9.29
CA LYS A 522 8.77 -12.13 -10.41
C LYS A 522 8.15 -11.57 -11.68
N SER A 523 6.85 -11.74 -11.84
CA SER A 523 6.06 -11.22 -12.97
C SER A 523 5.50 -9.82 -12.72
N GLY A 524 5.76 -9.19 -11.55
CA GLY A 524 5.21 -7.90 -11.16
C GLY A 524 3.68 -7.90 -11.00
N LYS A 525 3.08 -9.05 -10.62
CA LYS A 525 1.64 -9.22 -10.52
C LYS A 525 1.19 -9.47 -9.09
N PRO A 526 0.07 -8.88 -8.64
CA PRO A 526 -0.53 -9.19 -7.36
C PRO A 526 -0.94 -10.65 -7.26
N CYS A 527 -0.78 -11.20 -6.06
CA CYS A 527 -1.23 -12.54 -5.70
C CYS A 527 -2.28 -12.46 -4.59
N GLY A 528 -3.30 -13.28 -4.67
CA GLY A 528 -4.33 -13.44 -3.66
C GLY A 528 -4.46 -14.88 -3.20
N ILE A 529 -5.17 -15.09 -2.08
CA ILE A 529 -5.50 -16.42 -1.57
C ILE A 529 -6.98 -16.48 -1.15
N ILE A 530 -7.62 -17.61 -1.41
CA ILE A 530 -9.02 -17.90 -1.03
C ILE A 530 -9.00 -19.02 -0.01
N THR A 531 -9.18 -18.72 1.28
CA THR A 531 -9.14 -19.74 2.34
C THR A 531 -9.74 -19.23 3.65
N THR A 532 -10.16 -20.15 4.51
CA THR A 532 -10.53 -19.90 5.91
C THR A 532 -9.41 -20.23 6.90
N GLU A 533 -8.33 -20.87 6.43
CA GLU A 533 -7.21 -21.28 7.26
C GLU A 533 -6.32 -20.07 7.60
N LYS A 534 -6.41 -19.60 8.85
CA LYS A 534 -5.68 -18.42 9.33
C LYS A 534 -4.17 -18.58 9.19
N GLU A 535 -3.66 -19.78 9.34
CA GLU A 535 -2.24 -20.07 9.23
C GLU A 535 -1.75 -19.91 7.78
N LEU A 536 -2.52 -20.40 6.82
CA LEU A 536 -2.22 -20.18 5.38
C LEU A 536 -2.34 -18.72 4.97
N ILE A 537 -3.33 -17.97 5.51
CA ILE A 537 -3.44 -16.55 5.26
C ILE A 537 -2.19 -15.81 5.73
N ARG A 538 -1.75 -16.06 6.97
CA ARG A 538 -0.53 -15.46 7.50
C ARG A 538 0.66 -15.77 6.62
N HIS A 539 0.85 -17.04 6.27
CA HIS A 539 1.94 -17.47 5.41
C HIS A 539 1.87 -16.78 4.02
N ALA A 540 0.71 -16.75 3.38
CA ALA A 540 0.52 -16.11 2.08
C ALA A 540 0.86 -14.61 2.11
N LEU A 541 0.38 -13.88 3.14
CA LEU A 541 0.72 -12.47 3.35
C LEU A 541 2.23 -12.26 3.51
N LEU A 542 2.90 -13.16 4.22
CA LEU A 542 4.34 -13.14 4.43
C LEU A 542 5.13 -13.42 3.14
N CYS A 543 4.58 -14.26 2.28
CA CYS A 543 5.15 -14.49 0.95
C CYS A 543 4.91 -13.33 -0.03
N GLY A 544 4.02 -12.39 0.31
CA GLY A 544 3.73 -11.22 -0.52
C GLY A 544 2.35 -11.26 -1.21
N CYS A 545 1.43 -12.11 -0.77
CA CYS A 545 0.04 -11.98 -1.20
C CYS A 545 -0.54 -10.65 -0.71
N SER A 546 -1.21 -9.94 -1.59
CA SER A 546 -1.82 -8.63 -1.33
C SER A 546 -3.36 -8.66 -1.31
N MET A 547 -3.97 -9.82 -1.52
CA MET A 547 -5.41 -10.03 -1.52
C MET A 547 -5.77 -11.28 -0.72
N VAL A 548 -6.76 -11.18 0.17
CA VAL A 548 -7.26 -12.32 0.96
C VAL A 548 -8.76 -12.37 0.85
N SER A 549 -9.30 -13.47 0.30
CA SER A 549 -10.73 -13.80 0.36
C SER A 549 -10.96 -14.78 1.51
N TYR A 550 -11.59 -14.30 2.59
CA TYR A 550 -11.81 -15.08 3.81
C TYR A 550 -13.27 -15.55 3.92
N GLY A 551 -13.47 -16.84 3.81
CA GLY A 551 -14.80 -17.46 3.97
C GLY A 551 -15.82 -16.99 2.94
N SER A 552 -17.09 -17.26 3.27
CA SER A 552 -18.24 -16.85 2.48
C SER A 552 -19.33 -16.22 3.36
N GLU A 553 -20.35 -15.66 2.72
CA GLU A 553 -21.55 -15.16 3.41
C GLU A 553 -22.24 -16.26 4.22
N ILE A 554 -22.16 -17.51 3.78
CA ILE A 554 -22.72 -18.66 4.53
C ILE A 554 -21.96 -18.86 5.86
N ASN A 555 -20.62 -18.70 5.86
CA ASN A 555 -19.84 -18.73 7.09
C ASN A 555 -20.24 -17.60 8.05
N MET A 556 -20.50 -16.40 7.51
CA MET A 556 -20.95 -15.24 8.30
C MET A 556 -22.33 -15.47 8.91
N LEU A 557 -23.29 -15.96 8.12
CA LEU A 557 -24.65 -16.28 8.58
C LEU A 557 -24.63 -17.37 9.65
N LYS A 558 -23.88 -18.44 9.42
CA LYS A 558 -23.72 -19.53 10.41
C LYS A 558 -23.16 -19.01 11.72
N LYS A 559 -22.11 -18.17 11.66
CA LYS A 559 -21.51 -17.58 12.86
C LYS A 559 -22.49 -16.67 13.59
N GLY A 560 -23.19 -15.78 12.90
CA GLY A 560 -24.20 -14.91 13.49
C GLY A 560 -25.37 -15.69 14.13
N ALA A 561 -25.82 -16.76 13.49
CA ALA A 561 -26.84 -17.64 14.06
C ALA A 561 -26.35 -18.35 15.33
N GLN A 562 -25.07 -18.79 15.36
CA GLN A 562 -24.47 -19.40 16.54
C GLN A 562 -24.31 -18.39 17.70
N GLU A 563 -24.02 -17.13 17.42
CA GLU A 563 -23.97 -16.08 18.43
C GLU A 563 -25.34 -15.89 19.10
N ILE A 564 -26.45 -15.90 18.34
CA ILE A 564 -27.80 -15.82 18.89
C ILE A 564 -28.09 -16.99 19.86
N THR A 565 -27.69 -18.22 19.50
CA THR A 565 -27.93 -19.40 20.34
C THR A 565 -27.03 -19.46 21.58
N ASN A 566 -25.90 -18.72 21.58
CA ASN A 566 -24.99 -18.65 22.71
C ASN A 566 -25.31 -17.51 23.70
N GLU A 567 -26.24 -16.61 23.34
CA GLU A 567 -26.68 -15.53 24.22
C GLU A 567 -27.44 -16.10 25.43
N LYS A 568 -26.97 -15.80 26.65
CA LYS A 568 -27.53 -16.32 27.91
C LYS A 568 -28.96 -15.83 28.23
N TYR A 569 -29.52 -14.96 27.40
CA TYR A 569 -30.83 -14.35 27.60
C TYR A 569 -31.94 -14.94 26.70
N LEU A 570 -31.61 -15.89 25.84
CA LEU A 570 -32.51 -16.72 25.09
C LEU A 570 -32.51 -18.13 25.67
#